data_ed1f0d1c5aac7aa2e8ac79724ad0790f
#
_entry.id   ed1f0d1c5aac7aa2e8ac79724ad0790f
#
_cell.length_a   1.000
_cell.length_b   1.000
_cell.length_c   1.000
_cell.angle_alpha   90.00
_cell.angle_beta   90.00
_cell.angle_gamma   90.00
#
_symmetry.space_group_name_H-M   'P 1'
#
loop_
_entity.id
_entity.type
_entity.pdbx_description
1 polymer ?
#
loop_
_entity_poly.entity_id
_entity_poly.type
_entity_poly.pdbx_seq_one_letter_code
_entity_poly.pdbx_strand_id
1 'polypeptide(L)'
;YSPLRDAAYRYVMTDSPDERGIDVALLYQPSSFRLISDQHIRIPSYKIGRKPTRDILHVTGRVVSGDTLDVFICHMPSRSGGEKQSEPYRLLTARVLRHAADSVMKIRQTPYLIIMGDFNDYPESRSVCRTLGAGKPEKDIDSYRLYNLMNGKQGGTYRYRGEWGILDQLILNGTFLNHTGNLTTEYNRARILTFPFLLEEDENYGGDKPFRTYNGMKYHGGYSDHLPVCVDIDIKYPAP
;
A
#
# COMPACT_ATOMS: atom_id res chain seq x y z
N TYR A 1 26.59 3.12 11.45
CA TYR A 1 26.19 1.71 11.16
C TYR A 1 24.78 1.73 10.62
N SER A 2 24.55 1.31 9.37
CA SER A 2 23.22 1.20 8.79
C SER A 2 22.83 -0.28 8.68
N PRO A 3 21.85 -0.75 9.44
CA PRO A 3 21.38 -2.14 9.35
C PRO A 3 20.96 -2.54 7.93
N LEU A 4 20.47 -1.56 7.14
CA LEU A 4 20.04 -1.79 5.75
C LEU A 4 21.21 -2.08 4.82
N ARG A 5 22.43 -1.61 5.12
CA ARG A 5 23.62 -1.85 4.30
C ARG A 5 24.05 -3.32 4.40
N ASP A 6 24.02 -3.88 5.59
CA ASP A 6 24.40 -5.27 5.84
C ASP A 6 23.33 -6.24 5.30
N ALA A 7 22.07 -5.81 5.28
CA ALA A 7 20.95 -6.56 4.71
C ALA A 7 20.88 -6.48 3.18
N ALA A 8 21.82 -5.77 2.52
CA ALA A 8 21.89 -5.61 1.06
C ALA A 8 20.59 -5.10 0.40
N TYR A 9 19.81 -4.25 1.10
CA TYR A 9 18.62 -3.64 0.53
C TYR A 9 18.96 -2.68 -0.62
N ARG A 10 18.12 -2.68 -1.64
CA ARG A 10 18.04 -1.70 -2.71
C ARG A 10 16.70 -1.00 -2.70
N TYR A 11 16.58 0.09 -3.45
CA TYR A 11 15.31 0.81 -3.56
C TYR A 11 15.09 1.31 -4.98
N VAL A 12 13.82 1.53 -5.32
CA VAL A 12 13.33 2.36 -6.42
C VAL A 12 12.33 3.37 -5.82
N MET A 13 12.32 4.58 -6.35
CA MET A 13 11.55 5.69 -5.81
C MET A 13 11.02 6.57 -6.95
N THR A 14 9.86 7.17 -6.77
CA THR A 14 9.33 8.19 -7.70
C THR A 14 10.13 9.50 -7.58
N ASP A 15 9.94 10.35 -8.58
CA ASP A 15 10.25 11.79 -8.54
C ASP A 15 8.93 12.48 -8.93
N SER A 16 8.08 12.63 -7.95
CA SER A 16 6.69 13.06 -8.12
C SER A 16 6.58 14.57 -8.18
N PRO A 17 5.60 15.14 -8.93
CA PRO A 17 5.38 16.58 -8.99
C PRO A 17 4.59 17.12 -7.78
N ASP A 18 4.61 16.44 -6.65
CA ASP A 18 3.98 16.92 -5.41
C ASP A 18 4.75 18.13 -4.88
N GLU A 19 4.06 19.26 -4.66
CA GLU A 19 4.69 20.52 -4.23
C GLU A 19 5.44 20.43 -2.88
N ARG A 20 5.16 19.41 -2.09
CA ARG A 20 5.83 19.17 -0.79
C ARG A 20 7.06 18.28 -0.93
N GLY A 21 7.37 17.80 -2.15
CA GLY A 21 8.47 16.88 -2.40
C GLY A 21 8.26 15.50 -1.78
N ILE A 22 7.00 15.03 -1.70
CA ILE A 22 6.67 13.71 -1.15
C ILE A 22 6.65 12.69 -2.27
N ASP A 23 7.38 11.60 -2.07
CA ASP A 23 7.49 10.47 -2.99
C ASP A 23 7.04 9.16 -2.36
N VAL A 24 6.98 8.12 -3.16
CA VAL A 24 6.80 6.74 -2.75
C VAL A 24 7.98 5.90 -3.19
N ALA A 25 8.35 4.90 -2.41
CA ALA A 25 9.50 4.05 -2.68
C ALA A 25 9.20 2.59 -2.36
N LEU A 26 9.89 1.69 -3.06
CA LEU A 26 10.00 0.28 -2.72
C LEU A 26 11.43 -0.03 -2.30
N LEU A 27 11.59 -0.51 -1.06
CA LEU A 27 12.83 -1.14 -0.60
C LEU A 27 12.70 -2.66 -0.78
N TYR A 28 13.72 -3.28 -1.34
CA TYR A 28 13.70 -4.72 -1.62
C TYR A 28 15.07 -5.36 -1.44
N GLN A 29 15.09 -6.66 -1.17
CA GLN A 29 16.30 -7.49 -1.14
C GLN A 29 16.48 -8.18 -2.49
N PRO A 30 17.57 -7.93 -3.23
CA PRO A 30 17.82 -8.54 -4.56
C PRO A 30 17.87 -10.08 -4.54
N SER A 31 18.21 -10.67 -3.40
CA SER A 31 18.19 -12.13 -3.20
C SER A 31 16.79 -12.75 -3.24
N SER A 32 15.76 -11.98 -2.86
CA SER A 32 14.36 -12.44 -2.80
C SER A 32 13.50 -11.88 -3.91
N PHE A 33 13.86 -10.68 -4.40
CA PHE A 33 13.12 -9.96 -5.44
C PHE A 33 14.09 -9.33 -6.43
N ARG A 34 14.20 -9.89 -7.63
CA ARG A 34 15.04 -9.35 -8.70
C ARG A 34 14.25 -8.35 -9.52
N LEU A 35 14.58 -7.07 -9.41
CA LEU A 35 13.98 -5.99 -10.19
C LEU A 35 14.11 -6.27 -11.70
N ILE A 36 13.01 -6.10 -12.43
CA ILE A 36 12.95 -6.16 -13.90
C ILE A 36 12.75 -4.76 -14.46
N SER A 37 11.73 -4.04 -13.98
CA SER A 37 11.42 -2.67 -14.42
C SER A 37 10.62 -1.93 -13.35
N ASP A 38 10.61 -0.62 -13.46
CA ASP A 38 9.73 0.27 -12.71
C ASP A 38 9.09 1.32 -13.63
N GLN A 39 7.95 1.84 -13.22
CA GLN A 39 7.19 2.88 -13.92
C GLN A 39 6.59 3.85 -12.92
N HIS A 40 6.67 5.15 -13.24
CA HIS A 40 6.01 6.22 -12.50
C HIS A 40 4.71 6.60 -13.22
N ILE A 41 3.57 6.26 -12.62
CA ILE A 41 2.26 6.49 -13.23
C ILE A 41 1.72 7.82 -12.75
N ARG A 42 1.71 8.82 -13.64
CA ARG A 42 1.26 10.18 -13.37
C ARG A 42 -0.25 10.26 -13.17
N ILE A 43 -0.68 10.97 -12.13
CA ILE A 43 -2.09 11.27 -11.90
C ILE A 43 -2.48 12.54 -12.65
N PRO A 44 -3.41 12.48 -13.62
CA PRO A 44 -3.81 13.65 -14.43
C PRO A 44 -4.76 14.58 -13.65
N SER A 45 -4.30 15.11 -12.53
CA SER A 45 -5.06 15.93 -11.58
C SER A 45 -5.59 17.23 -12.20
N TYR A 46 -4.91 17.76 -13.23
CA TYR A 46 -5.36 18.93 -13.99
C TYR A 46 -6.75 18.75 -14.63
N LYS A 47 -7.14 17.49 -14.95
CA LYS A 47 -8.47 17.17 -15.50
C LYS A 47 -9.64 17.47 -14.54
N ILE A 48 -9.34 17.62 -13.27
CA ILE A 48 -10.33 17.97 -12.23
C ILE A 48 -9.96 19.27 -11.51
N GLY A 49 -9.11 20.12 -12.14
CA GLY A 49 -8.72 21.42 -11.59
C GLY A 49 -7.91 21.29 -10.27
N ARG A 50 -7.14 20.22 -10.11
CA ARG A 50 -6.32 19.98 -8.90
C ARG A 50 -4.83 20.09 -9.21
N LYS A 51 -4.05 20.48 -8.20
CA LYS A 51 -2.59 20.52 -8.25
C LYS A 51 -2.00 19.13 -8.48
N PRO A 52 -0.78 19.02 -8.99
CA PRO A 52 -0.07 17.75 -9.07
C PRO A 52 0.03 17.03 -7.71
N THR A 53 0.11 15.71 -7.73
CA THR A 53 0.26 14.87 -6.55
C THR A 53 1.29 13.77 -6.80
N ARG A 54 1.51 12.92 -5.81
CA ARG A 54 2.40 11.77 -5.91
C ARG A 54 1.99 10.88 -7.05
N ASP A 55 2.97 10.40 -7.79
CA ASP A 55 2.81 9.35 -8.78
C ASP A 55 2.56 8.00 -8.08
N ILE A 56 1.95 7.06 -8.79
CA ILE A 56 1.91 5.66 -8.36
C ILE A 56 3.19 5.00 -8.88
N LEU A 57 3.94 4.35 -8.00
CA LEU A 57 5.09 3.56 -8.39
C LEU A 57 4.64 2.14 -8.71
N HIS A 58 4.83 1.69 -9.94
CA HIS A 58 4.66 0.29 -10.35
C HIS A 58 6.01 -0.35 -10.53
N VAL A 59 6.26 -1.44 -9.84
CA VAL A 59 7.52 -2.20 -9.90
C VAL A 59 7.23 -3.63 -10.31
N THR A 60 7.92 -4.09 -11.33
CA THR A 60 7.91 -5.49 -11.77
C THR A 60 9.20 -6.17 -11.38
N GLY A 61 9.12 -7.31 -10.75
CA GLY A 61 10.29 -8.10 -10.37
C GLY A 61 10.02 -9.60 -10.45
N ARG A 62 11.08 -10.38 -10.31
CA ARG A 62 11.03 -11.84 -10.25
C ARG A 62 11.37 -12.31 -8.84
N VAL A 63 10.51 -13.10 -8.26
CA VAL A 63 10.73 -13.72 -6.94
C VAL A 63 11.46 -15.06 -7.09
N VAL A 64 11.89 -15.63 -5.96
CA VAL A 64 12.73 -16.86 -5.92
C VAL A 64 12.07 -18.09 -6.52
N SER A 65 10.73 -18.16 -6.62
CA SER A 65 10.01 -19.21 -7.34
C SER A 65 10.14 -19.12 -8.88
N GLY A 66 10.69 -18.02 -9.39
CA GLY A 66 10.72 -17.72 -10.83
C GLY A 66 9.50 -16.95 -11.34
N ASP A 67 8.48 -16.76 -10.51
CA ASP A 67 7.27 -16.01 -10.86
C ASP A 67 7.54 -14.52 -10.95
N THR A 68 6.77 -13.85 -11.81
CA THR A 68 6.76 -12.39 -11.89
C THR A 68 5.78 -11.82 -10.84
N LEU A 69 6.25 -10.87 -10.05
CA LEU A 69 5.47 -10.13 -9.09
C LEU A 69 5.41 -8.66 -9.51
N ASP A 70 4.22 -8.12 -9.61
CA ASP A 70 3.96 -6.71 -9.87
C ASP A 70 3.50 -6.02 -8.57
N VAL A 71 4.17 -4.95 -8.18
CA VAL A 71 3.90 -4.21 -6.94
C VAL A 71 3.56 -2.77 -7.27
N PHE A 72 2.40 -2.29 -6.82
CA PHE A 72 2.01 -0.89 -6.89
C PHE A 72 2.11 -0.25 -5.51
N ILE A 73 2.85 0.86 -5.40
CA ILE A 73 2.99 1.64 -4.19
C ILE A 73 2.29 2.98 -4.38
N CYS A 74 1.41 3.32 -3.45
CA CYS A 74 0.54 4.48 -3.52
C CYS A 74 0.61 5.32 -2.26
N HIS A 75 0.55 6.65 -2.43
CA HIS A 75 0.20 7.57 -1.36
C HIS A 75 -0.85 8.53 -1.91
N MET A 76 -2.12 8.20 -1.72
CA MET A 76 -3.24 8.94 -2.31
C MET A 76 -3.40 10.33 -1.68
N PRO A 77 -4.09 11.25 -2.38
CA PRO A 77 -4.35 12.60 -1.87
C PRO A 77 -5.04 12.59 -0.50
N SER A 78 -4.53 13.42 0.42
CA SER A 78 -5.02 13.48 1.79
C SER A 78 -6.45 14.02 1.87
N ARG A 79 -7.10 13.83 3.04
CA ARG A 79 -8.40 14.40 3.38
C ARG A 79 -8.33 15.88 3.79
N SER A 80 -7.16 16.51 3.66
CA SER A 80 -6.96 17.93 3.96
C SER A 80 -7.94 18.80 3.17
N GLY A 81 -8.52 19.80 3.82
CA GLY A 81 -9.59 20.64 3.27
C GLY A 81 -10.98 20.02 3.29
N GLY A 82 -11.12 18.82 3.87
CA GLY A 82 -12.39 18.10 4.03
C GLY A 82 -12.48 16.83 3.16
N GLU A 83 -13.11 15.82 3.72
CA GLU A 83 -13.23 14.50 3.09
C GLU A 83 -13.97 14.56 1.74
N LYS A 84 -15.14 15.24 1.72
CA LYS A 84 -15.97 15.39 0.51
C LYS A 84 -15.29 16.20 -0.59
N GLN A 85 -14.58 17.27 -0.21
CA GLN A 85 -13.86 18.12 -1.18
C GLN A 85 -12.65 17.42 -1.80
N SER A 86 -12.01 16.55 -1.07
CA SER A 86 -10.82 15.78 -1.52
C SER A 86 -11.18 14.43 -2.16
N GLU A 87 -12.38 13.89 -1.95
CA GLU A 87 -12.82 12.60 -2.50
C GLU A 87 -12.66 12.48 -4.03
N PRO A 88 -13.07 13.47 -4.86
CA PRO A 88 -12.90 13.38 -6.33
C PRO A 88 -11.46 13.11 -6.74
N TYR A 89 -10.49 13.58 -5.96
CA TYR A 89 -9.07 13.40 -6.22
C TYR A 89 -8.63 11.95 -5.94
N ARG A 90 -9.07 11.37 -4.82
CA ARG A 90 -8.82 9.96 -4.52
C ARG A 90 -9.54 9.03 -5.48
N LEU A 91 -10.77 9.37 -5.92
CA LEU A 91 -11.49 8.63 -6.96
C LEU A 91 -10.74 8.65 -8.31
N LEU A 92 -10.14 9.79 -8.69
CA LEU A 92 -9.31 9.86 -9.90
C LEU A 92 -8.08 8.96 -9.78
N THR A 93 -7.36 9.04 -8.66
CA THR A 93 -6.18 8.21 -8.39
C THR A 93 -6.53 6.72 -8.41
N ALA A 94 -7.64 6.34 -7.77
CA ALA A 94 -8.14 4.96 -7.76
C ALA A 94 -8.50 4.44 -9.16
N ARG A 95 -9.08 5.29 -10.04
CA ARG A 95 -9.34 4.92 -11.45
C ARG A 95 -8.06 4.68 -12.24
N VAL A 96 -7.06 5.55 -12.06
CA VAL A 96 -5.75 5.39 -12.72
C VAL A 96 -5.09 4.09 -12.25
N LEU A 97 -5.09 3.85 -10.95
CA LEU A 97 -4.55 2.63 -10.35
C LEU A 97 -5.28 1.37 -10.85
N ARG A 98 -6.62 1.39 -10.88
CA ARG A 98 -7.41 0.28 -11.39
C ARG A 98 -7.09 -0.04 -12.84
N HIS A 99 -7.00 0.98 -13.69
CA HIS A 99 -6.66 0.81 -15.10
C HIS A 99 -5.26 0.19 -15.28
N ALA A 100 -4.28 0.65 -14.50
CA ALA A 100 -2.93 0.09 -14.53
C ALA A 100 -2.91 -1.37 -14.05
N ALA A 101 -3.59 -1.67 -12.95
CA ALA A 101 -3.72 -3.03 -12.42
C ALA A 101 -4.38 -3.99 -13.43
N ASP A 102 -5.48 -3.57 -14.07
CA ASP A 102 -6.15 -4.36 -15.10
C ASP A 102 -5.25 -4.62 -16.30
N SER A 103 -4.47 -3.62 -16.72
CA SER A 103 -3.53 -3.74 -17.83
C SER A 103 -2.45 -4.80 -17.54
N VAL A 104 -1.91 -4.78 -16.32
CA VAL A 104 -0.94 -5.77 -15.86
C VAL A 104 -1.56 -7.16 -15.79
N MET A 105 -2.72 -7.31 -15.17
CA MET A 105 -3.39 -8.60 -15.05
C MET A 105 -3.71 -9.24 -16.40
N LYS A 106 -4.02 -8.44 -17.43
CA LYS A 106 -4.31 -8.92 -18.78
C LYS A 106 -3.10 -9.53 -19.49
N ILE A 107 -1.91 -9.03 -19.22
CA ILE A 107 -0.68 -9.49 -19.92
C ILE A 107 0.04 -10.63 -19.19
N ARG A 108 -0.33 -10.91 -17.93
CA ARG A 108 0.25 -11.99 -17.14
C ARG A 108 -0.55 -13.28 -17.30
N GLN A 109 0.11 -14.38 -17.59
CA GLN A 109 -0.52 -15.71 -17.63
C GLN A 109 -0.99 -16.11 -16.22
N THR A 110 -0.16 -15.88 -15.21
CA THR A 110 -0.49 -16.03 -13.79
C THR A 110 -0.15 -14.72 -13.10
N PRO A 111 -1.14 -13.82 -12.91
CA PRO A 111 -0.87 -12.53 -12.30
C PRO A 111 -0.64 -12.67 -10.79
N TYR A 112 0.45 -12.11 -10.29
CA TYR A 112 0.69 -11.83 -8.90
C TYR A 112 0.86 -10.33 -8.75
N LEU A 113 -0.14 -9.68 -8.15
CA LEU A 113 -0.21 -8.24 -8.06
C LEU A 113 -0.50 -7.81 -6.62
N ILE A 114 0.36 -6.95 -6.09
CA ILE A 114 0.23 -6.32 -4.78
C ILE A 114 0.04 -4.82 -4.97
N ILE A 115 -0.94 -4.24 -4.28
CA ILE A 115 -1.14 -2.81 -4.18
C ILE A 115 -1.07 -2.45 -2.71
N MET A 116 -0.20 -1.49 -2.34
CA MET A 116 0.01 -1.11 -0.95
C MET A 116 0.30 0.38 -0.76
N GLY A 117 0.10 0.87 0.44
CA GLY A 117 0.44 2.23 0.87
C GLY A 117 -0.69 2.97 1.58
N ASP A 118 -0.49 4.26 1.80
CA ASP A 118 -1.48 5.15 2.39
C ASP A 118 -2.52 5.59 1.33
N PHE A 119 -3.73 5.11 1.49
CA PHE A 119 -4.85 5.46 0.60
C PHE A 119 -5.60 6.72 1.06
N ASN A 120 -5.32 7.22 2.26
CA ASN A 120 -6.07 8.30 2.88
C ASN A 120 -7.60 8.06 2.86
N ASP A 121 -8.02 6.82 2.70
CA ASP A 121 -9.39 6.34 2.67
C ASP A 121 -9.49 4.97 3.35
N TYR A 122 -10.65 4.70 3.94
CA TYR A 122 -10.95 3.42 4.58
C TYR A 122 -11.20 2.31 3.55
N PRO A 123 -11.09 1.02 3.95
CA PRO A 123 -11.41 -0.10 3.06
C PRO A 123 -12.78 0.00 2.40
N GLU A 124 -13.78 0.56 3.09
CA GLU A 124 -15.16 0.72 2.64
C GLU A 124 -15.40 1.98 1.80
N SER A 125 -14.42 2.89 1.74
CA SER A 125 -14.54 4.14 0.97
C SER A 125 -14.73 3.86 -0.51
N ARG A 126 -15.50 4.73 -1.20
CA ARG A 126 -15.83 4.58 -2.62
C ARG A 126 -14.60 4.43 -3.54
N SER A 127 -13.51 5.10 -3.18
CA SER A 127 -12.23 5.00 -3.91
C SER A 127 -11.67 3.57 -3.87
N VAL A 128 -11.73 2.91 -2.73
CA VAL A 128 -11.17 1.57 -2.49
C VAL A 128 -12.15 0.49 -2.93
N CYS A 129 -13.35 0.44 -2.31
CA CYS A 129 -14.24 -0.70 -2.52
C CYS A 129 -14.98 -0.68 -3.87
N ARG A 130 -15.29 0.51 -4.44
CA ARG A 130 -16.05 0.63 -5.70
C ARG A 130 -15.17 1.00 -6.88
N THR A 131 -14.36 2.06 -6.77
CA THR A 131 -13.59 2.58 -7.90
C THR A 131 -12.39 1.70 -8.21
N LEU A 132 -11.60 1.34 -7.22
CA LEU A 132 -10.54 0.34 -7.36
C LEU A 132 -11.13 -1.08 -7.45
N GLY A 133 -12.27 -1.32 -6.80
CA GLY A 133 -12.95 -2.61 -6.80
C GLY A 133 -12.26 -3.64 -5.91
N ALA A 134 -11.60 -3.18 -4.83
CA ALA A 134 -10.92 -4.03 -3.85
C ALA A 134 -11.86 -4.36 -2.69
N GLY A 135 -12.52 -5.49 -2.76
CA GLY A 135 -13.45 -5.97 -1.75
C GLY A 135 -12.78 -6.81 -0.65
N LYS A 136 -13.57 -7.20 0.36
CA LYS A 136 -13.13 -8.20 1.34
C LYS A 136 -13.06 -9.57 0.67
N PRO A 137 -12.06 -10.42 0.99
CA PRO A 137 -12.04 -11.81 0.53
C PRO A 137 -13.27 -12.58 1.02
N GLU A 138 -13.93 -13.27 0.12
CA GLU A 138 -15.10 -14.13 0.34
C GLU A 138 -14.76 -15.58 0.01
N LYS A 139 -15.78 -16.47 0.01
CA LYS A 139 -15.57 -17.90 -0.18
C LYS A 139 -15.08 -18.27 -1.57
N ASP A 140 -15.56 -17.55 -2.60
CA ASP A 140 -15.21 -17.80 -4.00
C ASP A 140 -14.19 -16.75 -4.48
N ILE A 141 -12.93 -17.14 -4.51
CA ILE A 141 -11.83 -16.24 -4.89
C ILE A 141 -11.55 -16.35 -6.39
N ASP A 142 -11.78 -15.23 -7.08
CA ASP A 142 -11.43 -15.05 -8.49
C ASP A 142 -10.00 -14.49 -8.61
N SER A 143 -9.13 -15.17 -9.36
CA SER A 143 -7.72 -14.80 -9.58
C SER A 143 -7.52 -13.38 -10.10
N TYR A 144 -8.46 -12.85 -10.85
CA TYR A 144 -8.37 -11.54 -11.50
C TYR A 144 -9.11 -10.41 -10.76
N ARG A 145 -9.69 -10.70 -9.61
CA ARG A 145 -10.27 -9.68 -8.74
C ARG A 145 -9.26 -9.22 -7.68
N LEU A 146 -9.45 -7.96 -7.24
CA LEU A 146 -8.66 -7.36 -6.16
C LEU A 146 -9.38 -7.56 -4.82
N TYR A 147 -8.61 -7.95 -3.81
CA TYR A 147 -9.07 -8.19 -2.45
C TYR A 147 -8.25 -7.39 -1.46
N ASN A 148 -8.93 -6.63 -0.63
CA ASN A 148 -8.30 -5.81 0.41
C ASN A 148 -8.19 -6.60 1.72
N LEU A 149 -6.98 -6.94 2.09
CA LEU A 149 -6.71 -7.72 3.30
C LEU A 149 -6.88 -6.90 4.59
N MET A 150 -6.98 -5.57 4.49
CA MET A 150 -7.21 -4.70 5.64
C MET A 150 -8.71 -4.51 5.95
N ASN A 151 -9.60 -4.90 5.04
CA ASN A 151 -11.04 -4.74 5.21
C ASN A 151 -11.58 -5.63 6.34
N GLY A 152 -12.11 -5.03 7.40
CA GLY A 152 -12.64 -5.71 8.59
C GLY A 152 -11.58 -6.06 9.64
N LYS A 153 -10.34 -5.58 9.51
CA LYS A 153 -9.33 -5.68 10.58
C LYS A 153 -9.71 -4.79 11.76
N GLN A 154 -9.28 -5.19 12.94
CA GLN A 154 -9.44 -4.41 14.17
C GLN A 154 -8.24 -3.45 14.37
N GLY A 155 -8.46 -2.37 15.10
CA GLY A 155 -7.46 -1.33 15.34
C GLY A 155 -7.41 -0.30 14.21
N GLY A 156 -6.25 0.31 14.01
CA GLY A 156 -6.03 1.32 12.98
C GLY A 156 -4.56 1.52 12.67
N THR A 157 -4.29 2.09 11.52
CA THR A 157 -2.93 2.46 11.08
C THR A 157 -2.64 3.93 11.34
N TYR A 158 -3.67 4.75 11.49
CA TYR A 158 -3.60 6.17 11.75
C TYR A 158 -4.57 6.56 12.86
N ARG A 159 -4.19 7.53 13.72
CA ARG A 159 -5.06 8.02 14.78
C ARG A 159 -5.32 9.51 14.64
N TYR A 160 -6.60 9.88 14.62
CA TYR A 160 -7.04 11.26 14.53
C TYR A 160 -8.09 11.57 15.61
N ARG A 161 -7.79 12.55 16.46
CA ARG A 161 -8.68 12.98 17.57
C ARG A 161 -9.15 11.82 18.45
N GLY A 162 -8.25 10.91 18.79
CA GLY A 162 -8.56 9.76 19.63
C GLY A 162 -9.09 8.53 18.90
N GLU A 163 -9.54 8.69 17.66
CA GLU A 163 -10.12 7.60 16.86
C GLU A 163 -9.09 6.95 15.94
N TRP A 164 -9.02 5.62 15.97
CA TRP A 164 -8.19 4.83 15.07
C TRP A 164 -8.91 4.57 13.74
N GLY A 165 -8.17 4.68 12.65
CA GLY A 165 -8.66 4.38 11.31
C GLY A 165 -7.63 3.61 10.48
N ILE A 166 -8.09 2.75 9.58
CA ILE A 166 -7.24 1.99 8.67
C ILE A 166 -7.15 2.74 7.35
N LEU A 167 -6.09 3.54 7.17
CA LEU A 167 -5.84 4.32 5.95
C LEU A 167 -4.82 3.65 5.03
N ASP A 168 -3.98 2.78 5.60
CA ASP A 168 -2.97 2.02 4.88
C ASP A 168 -3.56 0.69 4.43
N GLN A 169 -3.46 0.41 3.13
CA GLN A 169 -4.11 -0.73 2.53
C GLN A 169 -3.07 -1.75 2.03
N LEU A 170 -3.42 -3.03 2.15
CA LEU A 170 -2.77 -4.17 1.52
C LEU A 170 -3.79 -4.90 0.66
N ILE A 171 -3.64 -4.77 -0.66
CA ILE A 171 -4.58 -5.30 -1.63
C ILE A 171 -3.82 -6.28 -2.53
N LEU A 172 -4.35 -7.47 -2.69
CA LEU A 172 -3.81 -8.52 -3.54
C LEU A 172 -4.83 -8.93 -4.60
N ASN A 173 -4.38 -9.42 -5.74
CA ASN A 173 -5.29 -10.15 -6.61
C ASN A 173 -5.51 -11.58 -6.09
N GLY A 174 -6.59 -12.22 -6.52
CA GLY A 174 -7.04 -13.49 -5.95
C GLY A 174 -6.12 -14.68 -6.19
N THR A 175 -5.15 -14.59 -7.11
CA THR A 175 -4.17 -15.66 -7.33
C THR A 175 -3.39 -16.02 -6.05
N PHE A 176 -3.14 -15.03 -5.18
CA PHE A 176 -2.52 -15.28 -3.89
C PHE A 176 -3.41 -16.05 -2.91
N LEU A 177 -4.73 -15.90 -3.03
CA LEU A 177 -5.71 -16.34 -2.04
C LEU A 177 -6.43 -17.65 -2.40
N ASN A 178 -6.40 -18.04 -3.67
CA ASN A 178 -7.04 -19.28 -4.15
C ASN A 178 -6.14 -20.52 -4.09
N HIS A 179 -4.89 -20.33 -3.61
CA HIS A 179 -3.88 -21.38 -3.42
C HIS A 179 -3.51 -22.21 -4.67
N THR A 180 -3.84 -21.73 -5.87
CA THR A 180 -3.55 -22.44 -7.12
C THR A 180 -2.13 -22.18 -7.66
N GLY A 181 -1.48 -21.12 -7.17
CA GLY A 181 -0.17 -20.68 -7.64
C GLY A 181 0.99 -20.99 -6.68
N ASN A 182 2.16 -20.45 -7.00
CA ASN A 182 3.38 -20.62 -6.21
C ASN A 182 3.52 -19.58 -5.07
N LEU A 183 2.86 -18.42 -5.21
CA LEU A 183 2.82 -17.39 -4.16
C LEU A 183 1.43 -17.44 -3.53
N THR A 184 1.37 -17.75 -2.24
CA THR A 184 0.08 -17.91 -1.55
C THR A 184 0.09 -17.20 -0.19
N THR A 185 -1.08 -16.73 0.22
CA THR A 185 -1.32 -16.18 1.54
C THR A 185 -2.77 -16.37 1.94
N GLU A 186 -3.10 -15.96 3.15
CA GLU A 186 -4.46 -15.94 3.68
C GLU A 186 -4.83 -14.56 4.21
N TYR A 187 -6.10 -14.24 4.24
CA TYR A 187 -6.62 -12.96 4.74
C TYR A 187 -6.17 -12.65 6.18
N ASN A 188 -6.11 -13.65 7.05
CA ASN A 188 -5.74 -13.48 8.46
C ASN A 188 -4.24 -13.16 8.66
N ARG A 189 -3.38 -13.40 7.65
CA ARG A 189 -1.94 -13.12 7.72
C ARG A 189 -1.58 -11.64 7.54
N ALA A 190 -2.52 -10.83 7.08
CA ALA A 190 -2.33 -9.38 7.08
C ALA A 190 -2.53 -8.81 8.49
N ARG A 191 -1.59 -7.97 8.94
CA ARG A 191 -1.53 -7.43 10.31
C ARG A 191 -1.15 -5.95 10.29
N ILE A 192 -1.63 -5.22 11.29
CA ILE A 192 -1.09 -3.92 11.68
C ILE A 192 -0.03 -4.18 12.76
N LEU A 193 1.16 -3.62 12.61
CA LEU A 193 2.24 -3.79 13.57
C LEU A 193 2.14 -2.73 14.67
N THR A 194 1.92 -3.18 15.90
CA THR A 194 1.72 -2.33 17.09
C THR A 194 2.83 -2.53 18.12
N PHE A 195 4.10 -2.56 17.64
CA PHE A 195 5.22 -2.72 18.56
C PHE A 195 5.28 -1.53 19.54
N PRO A 196 5.60 -1.75 20.83
CA PRO A 196 5.60 -0.70 21.84
C PRO A 196 6.45 0.52 21.47
N PHE A 197 7.58 0.33 20.78
CA PHE A 197 8.44 1.44 20.37
C PHE A 197 7.83 2.33 19.25
N LEU A 198 6.78 1.86 18.54
CA LEU A 198 6.06 2.63 17.54
C LEU A 198 4.95 3.50 18.15
N LEU A 199 4.70 3.37 19.43
CA LEU A 199 3.58 3.99 20.13
C LEU A 199 4.07 4.95 21.22
N GLU A 200 3.28 5.95 21.50
CA GLU A 200 3.40 6.85 22.65
C GLU A 200 2.01 7.11 23.25
N GLU A 201 1.96 7.56 24.51
CA GLU A 201 0.71 7.93 25.17
C GLU A 201 0.08 9.16 24.50
N ASP A 202 -1.22 9.13 24.30
CA ASP A 202 -1.99 10.27 23.83
C ASP A 202 -2.57 11.06 25.00
N GLU A 203 -1.82 12.05 25.47
CA GLU A 203 -2.21 12.90 26.59
C GLU A 203 -3.53 13.67 26.39
N ASN A 204 -3.96 13.88 25.13
CA ASN A 204 -5.16 14.65 24.82
C ASN A 204 -6.43 13.79 24.80
N TYR A 205 -6.33 12.55 24.33
CA TYR A 205 -7.49 11.68 24.11
C TYR A 205 -7.41 10.35 24.87
N GLY A 206 -6.30 10.12 25.61
CA GLY A 206 -6.04 8.87 26.31
C GLY A 206 -5.67 7.70 25.38
N GLY A 207 -5.06 6.66 25.96
CA GLY A 207 -4.55 5.51 25.22
C GLY A 207 -3.34 5.84 24.37
N ASP A 208 -3.01 4.95 23.42
CA ASP A 208 -1.79 5.04 22.60
C ASP A 208 -2.07 5.66 21.24
N LYS A 209 -1.08 6.38 20.70
CA LYS A 209 -1.04 6.92 19.34
C LYS A 209 0.31 6.57 18.69
N PRO A 210 0.44 6.65 17.33
CA PRO A 210 1.74 6.49 16.69
C PRO A 210 2.76 7.51 17.20
N PHE A 211 3.97 7.05 17.51
CA PHE A 211 5.08 7.89 17.90
C PHE A 211 5.66 8.57 16.66
N ARG A 212 5.26 9.82 16.45
CA ARG A 212 5.52 10.61 15.24
C ARG A 212 6.94 11.14 15.18
N THR A 213 7.49 11.21 13.97
CA THR A 213 8.77 11.91 13.73
C THR A 213 8.65 13.41 13.99
N TYR A 214 7.50 13.99 13.61
CA TYR A 214 7.21 15.42 13.78
C TYR A 214 5.81 15.63 14.36
N ASN A 215 5.68 16.63 15.25
CA ASN A 215 4.42 17.22 15.66
C ASN A 215 4.31 18.62 15.04
N GLY A 216 3.57 18.75 13.95
CA GLY A 216 3.60 19.93 13.10
C GLY A 216 5.00 20.15 12.53
N MET A 217 5.63 21.30 12.82
CA MET A 217 7.00 21.62 12.37
C MET A 217 8.08 21.23 13.38
N LYS A 218 7.72 20.75 14.56
CA LYS A 218 8.67 20.40 15.62
C LYS A 218 9.06 18.94 15.52
N TYR A 219 10.37 18.67 15.43
CA TYR A 219 10.91 17.31 15.52
C TYR A 219 10.57 16.69 16.87
N HIS A 220 10.03 15.48 16.85
CA HIS A 220 9.52 14.79 18.04
C HIS A 220 10.31 13.51 18.36
N GLY A 221 11.06 13.00 17.41
CA GLY A 221 12.00 11.89 17.63
C GLY A 221 11.43 10.50 17.42
N GLY A 222 10.14 10.38 17.04
CA GLY A 222 9.53 9.11 16.71
C GLY A 222 9.76 8.68 15.26
N TYR A 223 8.95 7.73 14.78
CA TYR A 223 9.17 7.02 13.52
C TYR A 223 8.23 7.46 12.41
N SER A 224 6.91 7.45 12.68
CA SER A 224 5.87 7.75 11.68
C SER A 224 4.58 8.14 12.38
N ASP A 225 3.71 8.86 11.68
CA ASP A 225 2.33 9.12 12.11
C ASP A 225 1.36 7.99 11.70
N HIS A 226 1.85 6.97 11.00
CA HIS A 226 1.14 5.75 10.67
C HIS A 226 1.83 4.52 11.25
N LEU A 227 1.06 3.48 11.57
CA LEU A 227 1.58 2.17 11.94
C LEU A 227 1.80 1.32 10.68
N PRO A 228 2.89 0.53 10.63
CA PRO A 228 3.16 -0.35 9.51
C PRO A 228 2.11 -1.45 9.36
N VAL A 229 1.81 -1.83 8.13
CA VAL A 229 1.03 -3.01 7.78
C VAL A 229 1.92 -4.05 7.10
N CYS A 230 1.68 -5.33 7.34
CA CYS A 230 2.43 -6.40 6.72
C CYS A 230 1.55 -7.60 6.37
N VAL A 231 2.01 -8.40 5.43
CA VAL A 231 1.46 -9.71 5.09
C VAL A 231 2.59 -10.70 4.83
N ASP A 232 2.44 -11.92 5.32
CA ASP A 232 3.36 -13.02 5.02
C ASP A 232 2.85 -13.77 3.79
N ILE A 233 3.74 -14.01 2.82
CA ILE A 233 3.46 -14.74 1.58
C ILE A 233 4.33 -15.99 1.55
N ASP A 234 3.70 -17.16 1.42
CA ASP A 234 4.42 -18.41 1.23
C ASP A 234 4.83 -18.54 -0.23
N ILE A 235 6.06 -19.00 -0.45
CA ILE A 235 6.63 -19.21 -1.78
C ILE A 235 6.91 -20.70 -1.94
N LYS A 236 6.26 -21.35 -2.92
CA LYS A 236 6.58 -22.71 -3.34
C LYS A 236 7.81 -22.67 -4.24
N TYR A 237 8.85 -23.35 -3.85
CA TYR A 237 10.02 -23.50 -4.72
C TYR A 237 9.70 -24.49 -5.83
N PRO A 238 10.20 -24.26 -7.05
CA PRO A 238 10.13 -25.29 -8.10
C PRO A 238 10.86 -26.55 -7.57
N ALA A 239 10.28 -27.70 -7.85
CA ALA A 239 10.97 -28.96 -7.57
C ALA A 239 12.32 -28.98 -8.31
N PRO A 240 13.37 -29.55 -7.67
CA PRO A 240 14.69 -29.63 -8.26
C PRO A 240 14.71 -30.46 -9.54
#